data_8c6e945401c084c0952959d4b9fd9f06
#
_entry.id   8c6e945401c084c0952959d4b9fd9f06
#
_cell.length_a   1.000
_cell.length_b   1.000
_cell.length_c   1.000
_cell.angle_alpha   90.00
_cell.angle_beta   90.00
_cell.angle_gamma   90.00
#
_symmetry.space_group_name_H-M   'P 1'
#
loop_
_entity.id
_entity.type
_entity.pdbx_description
1 polymer ?
#
loop_
_entity_poly.entity_id
_entity_poly.type
_entity_poly.pdbx_seq_one_letter_code
_entity_poly.pdbx_strand_id
1 'polypeptide(L)'
;MQLSKHFKLIEFTKSMTATRKGIKNEPGSGDIKNLGDVCYEILEPVRAKFEKPITVTSGYRSEALCEAIGSKKTSQHAKGQAVDFEISGVPNIQVAYWIQANCDFDQLILEFYDPDDPAGGWVHCSYSEKGSNRKQVLTYDGKSYEDGLPDMEWKDGQVVG
;
A
#
# COMPACT_ATOMS: atom_id res chain seq x y z
N MET A 1 -2.74 19.74 -2.84
CA MET A 1 -1.51 19.74 -2.01
C MET A 1 -0.57 18.65 -2.47
N GLN A 2 0.67 18.99 -2.67
CA GLN A 2 1.72 18.07 -3.06
C GLN A 2 2.34 17.44 -1.80
N LEU A 3 2.40 16.10 -1.74
CA LEU A 3 3.04 15.39 -0.62
C LEU A 3 4.52 15.09 -0.88
N SER A 4 4.85 14.79 -2.13
CA SER A 4 6.21 14.52 -2.57
C SER A 4 6.33 14.79 -4.07
N LYS A 5 7.49 14.54 -4.65
CA LYS A 5 7.76 14.85 -6.06
C LYS A 5 6.68 14.29 -7.02
N HIS A 6 6.21 13.06 -6.80
CA HIS A 6 5.29 12.37 -7.72
C HIS A 6 3.89 12.14 -7.15
N PHE A 7 3.61 12.54 -5.89
CA PHE A 7 2.36 12.19 -5.23
C PHE A 7 1.65 13.42 -4.67
N LYS A 8 0.33 13.48 -4.92
CA LYS A 8 -0.57 14.53 -4.43
C LYS A 8 -1.52 13.94 -3.38
N LEU A 9 -1.92 14.76 -2.42
CA LEU A 9 -2.84 14.36 -1.35
C LEU A 9 -4.12 13.72 -1.88
N ILE A 10 -4.68 14.24 -2.96
CA ILE A 10 -5.94 13.74 -3.54
C ILE A 10 -5.86 12.26 -3.93
N GLU A 11 -4.69 11.75 -4.29
CA GLU A 11 -4.51 10.34 -4.65
C GLU A 11 -4.76 9.41 -3.46
N PHE A 12 -4.60 9.93 -2.23
CA PHE A 12 -4.71 9.15 -0.99
C PHE A 12 -6.06 9.33 -0.29
N THR A 13 -6.88 10.28 -0.73
CA THR A 13 -8.15 10.58 -0.07
C THR A 13 -9.37 10.19 -0.89
N LYS A 14 -9.18 9.77 -2.14
CA LYS A 14 -10.26 9.29 -2.99
C LYS A 14 -10.89 8.03 -2.42
N SER A 15 -12.22 8.01 -2.36
CA SER A 15 -12.98 6.83 -1.99
C SER A 15 -14.36 6.91 -2.60
N MET A 16 -14.69 5.96 -3.47
CA MET A 16 -16.02 5.85 -4.05
C MET A 16 -17.07 5.54 -2.98
N THR A 17 -16.72 4.75 -1.98
CA THR A 17 -17.61 4.42 -0.87
C THR A 17 -17.92 5.66 -0.04
N ALA A 18 -16.91 6.46 0.30
CA ALA A 18 -17.10 7.72 1.04
C ALA A 18 -18.02 8.66 0.26
N THR A 19 -17.81 8.82 -1.03
CA THR A 19 -18.63 9.67 -1.89
C THR A 19 -20.08 9.19 -1.92
N ARG A 20 -20.31 7.90 -2.16
CA ARG A 20 -21.67 7.33 -2.23
C ARG A 20 -22.43 7.46 -0.91
N LYS A 21 -21.75 7.29 0.21
CA LYS A 21 -22.35 7.32 1.55
C LYS A 21 -22.34 8.69 2.20
N GLY A 22 -21.78 9.69 1.53
CA GLY A 22 -21.67 11.05 2.09
C GLY A 22 -20.76 11.12 3.30
N ILE A 23 -19.76 10.25 3.39
CA ILE A 23 -18.81 10.23 4.51
C ILE A 23 -17.63 11.14 4.19
N LYS A 24 -17.30 12.04 5.14
CA LYS A 24 -16.10 12.85 5.00
C LYS A 24 -14.85 11.99 5.13
N ASN A 25 -13.94 12.15 4.20
CA ASN A 25 -12.66 11.46 4.21
C ASN A 25 -11.52 12.49 4.14
N GLU A 26 -11.49 13.35 5.15
CA GLU A 26 -10.55 14.47 5.23
C GLU A 26 -9.50 14.19 6.32
N PRO A 27 -8.22 14.03 5.96
CA PRO A 27 -7.16 13.78 6.93
C PRO A 27 -6.84 15.05 7.72
N GLY A 28 -6.50 14.87 8.99
CA GLY A 28 -5.96 15.95 9.81
C GLY A 28 -4.48 16.19 9.50
N SER A 29 -3.89 17.20 10.13
CA SER A 29 -2.49 17.57 9.89
C SER A 29 -1.49 16.45 10.23
N GLY A 30 -1.75 15.69 11.30
CA GLY A 30 -0.93 14.52 11.66
C GLY A 30 -1.02 13.40 10.64
N ASP A 31 -2.22 13.15 10.11
CA ASP A 31 -2.44 12.15 9.07
C ASP A 31 -1.74 12.52 7.77
N ILE A 32 -1.78 13.80 7.40
CA ILE A 32 -1.10 14.33 6.21
C ILE A 32 0.41 14.16 6.34
N LYS A 33 0.97 14.45 7.52
CA LYS A 33 2.39 14.22 7.78
C LYS A 33 2.75 12.75 7.59
N ASN A 34 1.92 11.85 8.13
CA ASN A 34 2.15 10.40 8.00
C ASN A 34 2.09 9.95 6.54
N LEU A 35 1.14 10.46 5.76
CA LEU A 35 1.07 10.20 4.33
C LEU A 35 2.34 10.68 3.60
N GLY A 36 2.87 11.83 4.00
CA GLY A 36 4.13 12.33 3.48
C GLY A 36 5.29 11.38 3.76
N ASP A 37 5.35 10.82 4.96
CA ASP A 37 6.36 9.83 5.33
C ASP A 37 6.24 8.55 4.49
N VAL A 38 5.03 8.06 4.26
CA VAL A 38 4.77 6.89 3.38
C VAL A 38 5.26 7.20 1.96
N CYS A 39 4.98 8.38 1.45
CA CYS A 39 5.47 8.79 0.13
C CYS A 39 7.00 8.81 0.07
N TYR A 40 7.63 9.44 1.04
CA TYR A 40 9.08 9.62 1.06
C TYR A 40 9.84 8.31 1.28
N GLU A 41 9.38 7.50 2.23
CA GLU A 41 10.12 6.29 2.65
C GLU A 41 9.81 5.06 1.79
N ILE A 42 8.65 5.00 1.15
CA ILE A 42 8.20 3.82 0.41
C ILE A 42 7.92 4.15 -1.06
N LEU A 43 6.97 5.05 -1.34
CA LEU A 43 6.47 5.22 -2.70
C LEU A 43 7.46 5.89 -3.66
N GLU A 44 8.18 6.92 -3.22
CA GLU A 44 9.20 7.56 -4.08
C GLU A 44 10.36 6.61 -4.41
N PRO A 45 10.92 5.84 -3.43
CA PRO A 45 11.91 4.81 -3.77
C PRO A 45 11.40 3.77 -4.78
N VAL A 46 10.17 3.29 -4.61
CA VAL A 46 9.52 2.35 -5.54
C VAL A 46 9.35 3.00 -6.93
N ARG A 47 8.88 4.24 -6.95
CA ARG A 47 8.70 5.00 -8.19
C ARG A 47 10.02 5.16 -8.96
N ALA A 48 11.10 5.42 -8.24
CA ALA A 48 12.43 5.56 -8.84
C ALA A 48 12.96 4.23 -9.40
N LYS A 49 12.71 3.14 -8.66
CA LYS A 49 13.19 1.80 -9.06
C LYS A 49 12.52 1.30 -10.33
N PHE A 50 11.19 1.38 -10.39
CA PHE A 50 10.44 0.79 -11.51
C PHE A 50 10.23 1.76 -12.67
N GLU A 51 10.48 3.04 -12.46
CA GLU A 51 10.38 4.10 -13.49
C GLU A 51 9.02 4.15 -14.17
N LYS A 52 7.96 3.81 -13.41
CA LYS A 52 6.56 3.78 -13.88
C LYS A 52 5.65 4.43 -12.86
N PRO A 53 4.54 5.04 -13.31
CA PRO A 53 3.56 5.59 -12.37
C PRO A 53 3.00 4.54 -11.43
N ILE A 54 2.82 4.93 -10.18
CA ILE A 54 2.17 4.10 -9.15
C ILE A 54 0.71 4.52 -9.07
N THR A 55 -0.19 3.53 -9.11
CA THR A 55 -1.61 3.76 -8.89
C THR A 55 -1.94 3.47 -7.43
N VAL A 56 -2.29 4.51 -6.68
CA VAL A 56 -2.77 4.37 -5.30
C VAL A 56 -4.25 4.01 -5.35
N THR A 57 -4.59 2.85 -4.81
CA THR A 57 -5.98 2.36 -4.78
C THR A 57 -6.68 2.69 -3.47
N SER A 58 -5.93 2.82 -2.37
CA SER A 58 -6.45 3.27 -1.09
C SER A 58 -5.32 3.87 -0.25
N GLY A 59 -5.56 5.03 0.34
CA GLY A 59 -4.62 5.67 1.24
C GLY A 59 -5.28 5.95 2.58
N TYR A 60 -5.58 7.22 2.85
CA TYR A 60 -6.28 7.60 4.07
C TYR A 60 -7.74 7.14 4.05
N ARG A 61 -8.17 6.55 5.16
CA ARG A 61 -9.58 6.20 5.42
C ARG A 61 -9.94 6.72 6.80
N SER A 62 -10.88 7.68 6.86
CA SER A 62 -11.37 8.19 8.15
C SER A 62 -11.94 7.05 9.01
N GLU A 63 -12.02 7.25 10.32
CA GLU A 63 -12.60 6.24 11.21
C GLU A 63 -14.02 5.86 10.79
N ALA A 64 -14.83 6.85 10.40
CA ALA A 64 -16.19 6.62 9.91
C ALA A 64 -16.20 5.76 8.64
N LEU A 65 -15.26 6.00 7.71
CA LEU A 65 -15.15 5.19 6.50
C LEU A 65 -14.67 3.78 6.83
N CYS A 66 -13.74 3.62 7.75
CA CYS A 66 -13.30 2.29 8.22
C CYS A 66 -14.49 1.49 8.77
N GLU A 67 -15.33 2.09 9.60
CA GLU A 67 -16.53 1.43 10.11
C GLU A 67 -17.49 1.03 8.99
N ALA A 68 -17.72 1.92 8.03
CA ALA A 68 -18.65 1.72 6.94
C ALA A 68 -18.26 0.54 6.03
N ILE A 69 -16.96 0.25 5.90
CA ILE A 69 -16.45 -0.87 5.08
C ILE A 69 -16.11 -2.12 5.89
N GLY A 70 -16.41 -2.14 7.20
CA GLY A 70 -16.13 -3.27 8.06
C GLY A 70 -14.68 -3.40 8.51
N SER A 71 -13.88 -2.35 8.38
CA SER A 71 -12.50 -2.29 8.84
C SER A 71 -12.43 -1.72 10.26
N LYS A 72 -11.29 -1.91 10.92
CA LYS A 72 -11.09 -1.39 12.28
C LYS A 72 -10.75 0.10 12.26
N LYS A 73 -11.29 0.86 13.21
CA LYS A 73 -10.91 2.27 13.44
C LYS A 73 -9.44 2.45 13.79
N THR A 74 -8.80 1.38 14.29
CA THR A 74 -7.38 1.37 14.66
C THR A 74 -6.47 1.05 13.48
N SER A 75 -7.03 0.84 12.28
CA SER A 75 -6.27 0.61 11.06
C SER A 75 -5.24 1.72 10.82
N GLN A 76 -4.08 1.36 10.33
CA GLN A 76 -3.05 2.34 9.94
C GLN A 76 -3.54 3.26 8.80
N HIS A 77 -4.50 2.81 7.98
CA HIS A 77 -5.16 3.68 7.00
C HIS A 77 -5.87 4.87 7.65
N ALA A 78 -6.40 4.71 8.86
CA ALA A 78 -7.08 5.78 9.59
C ALA A 78 -6.11 6.83 10.17
N LYS A 79 -4.83 6.52 10.16
CA LYS A 79 -3.76 7.42 10.63
C LYS A 79 -2.93 8.02 9.49
N GLY A 80 -3.25 7.66 8.24
CA GLY A 80 -2.43 8.05 7.09
C GLY A 80 -1.10 7.29 7.01
N GLN A 81 -0.97 6.16 7.70
CA GLN A 81 0.27 5.38 7.77
C GLN A 81 0.33 4.22 6.79
N ALA A 82 -0.72 3.96 6.04
CA ALA A 82 -0.80 2.83 5.13
C ALA A 82 -1.29 3.24 3.75
N VAL A 83 -0.85 2.49 2.74
CA VAL A 83 -1.24 2.68 1.36
C VAL A 83 -1.39 1.33 0.68
N ASP A 84 -2.43 1.21 -0.15
CA ASP A 84 -2.62 0.11 -1.07
C ASP A 84 -2.35 0.62 -2.48
N PHE A 85 -1.54 -0.08 -3.23
CA PHE A 85 -1.12 0.41 -4.55
C PHE A 85 -0.70 -0.72 -5.48
N GLU A 86 -0.59 -0.38 -6.76
CA GLU A 86 -0.09 -1.27 -7.80
C GLU A 86 0.62 -0.47 -8.89
N ILE A 87 1.40 -1.16 -9.71
CA ILE A 87 2.10 -0.59 -10.86
C ILE A 87 1.67 -1.38 -12.08
N SER A 88 1.05 -0.71 -13.06
CA SER A 88 0.64 -1.35 -14.30
C SER A 88 1.83 -1.98 -15.01
N GLY A 89 1.71 -3.26 -15.36
CA GLY A 89 2.75 -3.98 -16.09
C GLY A 89 3.88 -4.54 -15.19
N VAL A 90 3.80 -4.36 -13.87
CA VAL A 90 4.76 -4.96 -12.92
C VAL A 90 4.00 -5.86 -11.96
N PRO A 91 4.36 -7.16 -11.86
CA PRO A 91 3.71 -8.07 -10.91
C PRO A 91 3.84 -7.55 -9.47
N ASN A 92 2.75 -7.62 -8.71
CA ASN A 92 2.74 -7.14 -7.33
C ASN A 92 3.78 -7.85 -6.45
N ILE A 93 4.02 -9.14 -6.68
CA ILE A 93 5.03 -9.90 -5.95
C ILE A 93 6.44 -9.33 -6.18
N GLN A 94 6.73 -8.88 -7.37
CA GLN A 94 8.03 -8.26 -7.68
C GLN A 94 8.22 -6.97 -6.92
N VAL A 95 7.18 -6.13 -6.84
CA VAL A 95 7.19 -4.89 -6.07
C VAL A 95 7.39 -5.20 -4.58
N ALA A 96 6.66 -6.18 -4.05
CA ALA A 96 6.75 -6.57 -2.65
C ALA A 96 8.16 -7.05 -2.28
N TYR A 97 8.79 -7.88 -3.11
CA TYR A 97 10.16 -8.34 -2.88
C TYR A 97 11.17 -7.19 -2.86
N TRP A 98 10.99 -6.23 -3.77
CA TRP A 98 11.89 -5.09 -3.81
C TRP A 98 11.76 -4.23 -2.54
N ILE A 99 10.53 -3.98 -2.08
CA ILE A 99 10.27 -3.23 -0.84
C ILE A 99 10.90 -3.96 0.35
N GLN A 100 10.70 -5.26 0.46
CA GLN A 100 11.25 -6.07 1.55
C GLN A 100 12.77 -5.93 1.64
N ALA A 101 13.44 -5.90 0.50
CA ALA A 101 14.91 -5.84 0.43
C ALA A 101 15.48 -4.43 0.60
N ASN A 102 14.72 -3.37 0.27
CA ASN A 102 15.28 -2.04 0.09
C ASN A 102 14.64 -0.93 0.95
N CYS A 103 13.48 -1.16 1.53
CA CYS A 103 12.77 -0.13 2.28
C CYS A 103 12.66 -0.47 3.76
N ASP A 104 12.53 0.59 4.58
CA ASP A 104 12.05 0.44 5.95
C ASP A 104 10.53 0.57 5.93
N PHE A 105 9.82 -0.31 6.63
CA PHE A 105 8.36 -0.32 6.67
C PHE A 105 7.86 -1.00 7.93
N ASP A 106 6.61 -0.72 8.32
CA ASP A 106 6.00 -1.38 9.46
C ASP A 106 5.38 -2.72 9.07
N GLN A 107 4.52 -2.72 8.03
CA GLN A 107 3.88 -3.93 7.55
C GLN A 107 3.78 -3.90 6.02
N LEU A 108 4.17 -5.00 5.39
CA LEU A 108 4.08 -5.23 3.96
C LEU A 108 3.21 -6.45 3.74
N ILE A 109 2.14 -6.30 2.96
CA ILE A 109 1.24 -7.41 2.66
C ILE A 109 1.04 -7.51 1.14
N LEU A 110 1.28 -8.69 0.60
CA LEU A 110 0.87 -9.04 -0.75
C LEU A 110 -0.58 -9.50 -0.66
N GLU A 111 -1.50 -8.61 -1.05
CA GLU A 111 -2.94 -8.76 -0.86
C GLU A 111 -3.60 -9.50 -2.03
N PHE A 112 -4.46 -10.46 -1.73
CA PHE A 112 -5.22 -11.25 -2.71
C PHE A 112 -4.30 -11.86 -3.77
N TYR A 113 -3.19 -12.42 -3.30
CA TYR A 113 -2.22 -13.07 -4.18
C TYR A 113 -2.81 -14.33 -4.80
N ASP A 114 -2.66 -14.43 -6.12
CA ASP A 114 -3.02 -15.61 -6.91
C ASP A 114 -1.89 -15.88 -7.89
N PRO A 115 -1.20 -17.03 -7.79
CA PRO A 115 -0.08 -17.36 -8.70
C PRO A 115 -0.52 -17.45 -10.16
N ASP A 116 -1.80 -17.70 -10.42
CA ASP A 116 -2.36 -17.78 -11.78
C ASP A 116 -2.77 -16.42 -12.34
N ASP A 117 -2.75 -15.36 -11.52
CA ASP A 117 -3.11 -13.99 -11.91
C ASP A 117 -2.11 -12.98 -11.34
N PRO A 118 -0.94 -12.79 -11.98
CA PRO A 118 0.09 -11.88 -11.48
C PRO A 118 -0.33 -10.41 -11.46
N ALA A 119 -1.40 -10.04 -12.17
CA ALA A 119 -1.96 -8.69 -12.16
C ALA A 119 -3.07 -8.51 -11.11
N GLY A 120 -3.50 -9.60 -10.44
CA GLY A 120 -4.54 -9.54 -9.42
C GLY A 120 -4.02 -9.06 -8.08
N GLY A 121 -4.93 -8.55 -7.25
CA GLY A 121 -4.59 -8.06 -5.93
C GLY A 121 -3.82 -6.74 -5.95
N TRP A 122 -3.14 -6.45 -4.87
CA TRP A 122 -2.35 -5.22 -4.73
C TRP A 122 -1.28 -5.39 -3.66
N VAL A 123 -0.45 -4.36 -3.49
CA VAL A 123 0.54 -4.29 -2.41
C VAL A 123 0.01 -3.33 -1.35
N HIS A 124 -0.02 -3.81 -0.11
CA HIS A 124 -0.28 -2.99 1.08
C HIS A 124 1.05 -2.74 1.78
N CYS A 125 1.34 -1.48 2.08
CA CYS A 125 2.55 -1.15 2.83
C CYS A 125 2.27 -0.01 3.79
N SER A 126 2.82 -0.11 5.01
CA SER A 126 2.67 0.90 6.03
C SER A 126 4.03 1.36 6.56
N TYR A 127 4.03 2.55 7.11
CA TYR A 127 5.19 3.15 7.76
C TYR A 127 4.71 3.84 9.03
N SER A 128 5.26 3.48 10.19
CA SER A 128 4.85 4.11 11.45
C SER A 128 5.74 5.33 11.75
N GLU A 129 6.95 5.09 12.20
CA GLU A 129 7.96 6.14 12.39
C GLU A 129 9.35 5.51 12.41
N LYS A 130 10.37 6.33 12.16
CA LYS A 130 11.75 5.85 12.16
C LYS A 130 12.08 5.18 13.49
N GLY A 131 12.59 3.95 13.42
CA GLY A 131 12.99 3.16 14.60
C GLY A 131 11.87 2.34 15.24
N SER A 132 10.61 2.48 14.78
CA SER A 132 9.45 1.76 15.34
C SER A 132 8.77 0.83 14.34
N ASN A 133 9.32 0.68 13.15
CA ASN A 133 8.76 -0.19 12.12
C ASN A 133 9.06 -1.66 12.39
N ARG A 134 8.03 -2.51 12.38
CA ARG A 134 8.13 -3.94 12.70
C ARG A 134 8.76 -4.78 11.58
N LYS A 135 8.75 -4.31 10.36
CA LYS A 135 9.15 -5.05 9.16
C LYS A 135 8.42 -6.38 9.01
N GLN A 136 7.14 -6.40 9.37
CA GLN A 136 6.30 -7.58 9.22
C GLN A 136 5.92 -7.77 7.76
N VAL A 137 6.12 -8.98 7.24
CA VAL A 137 5.80 -9.33 5.85
C VAL A 137 4.78 -10.47 5.85
N LEU A 138 3.68 -10.27 5.14
CA LEU A 138 2.58 -11.22 5.04
C LEU A 138 2.13 -11.39 3.59
N THR A 139 1.51 -12.53 3.31
CA THR A 139 0.78 -12.78 2.08
C THR A 139 -0.65 -13.16 2.45
N TYR A 140 -1.63 -12.57 1.76
CA TYR A 140 -3.04 -12.84 1.97
C TYR A 140 -3.66 -13.34 0.66
N ASP A 141 -4.29 -14.53 0.71
CA ASP A 141 -4.89 -15.18 -0.46
C ASP A 141 -6.39 -14.91 -0.61
N GLY A 142 -6.97 -14.10 0.28
CA GLY A 142 -8.41 -13.85 0.37
C GLY A 142 -9.10 -14.68 1.44
N LYS A 143 -8.39 -15.61 2.07
CA LYS A 143 -8.92 -16.49 3.14
C LYS A 143 -8.05 -16.47 4.39
N SER A 144 -6.73 -16.54 4.23
CA SER A 144 -5.80 -16.63 5.34
C SER A 144 -4.53 -15.83 5.06
N TYR A 145 -3.86 -15.42 6.14
CA TYR A 145 -2.56 -14.76 6.10
C TYR A 145 -1.46 -15.79 6.34
N GLU A 146 -0.39 -15.69 5.58
CA GLU A 146 0.84 -16.46 5.78
C GLU A 146 2.02 -15.51 5.97
N ASP A 147 2.97 -15.90 6.83
CA ASP A 147 4.19 -15.12 7.04
C ASP A 147 5.08 -15.18 5.79
N GLY A 148 5.66 -14.04 5.44
CA GLY A 148 6.56 -13.92 4.31
C GLY A 148 5.87 -13.79 2.98
N LEU A 149 6.67 -13.88 1.91
CA LEU A 149 6.22 -13.81 0.52
C LEU A 149 6.39 -15.18 -0.15
N PRO A 150 5.54 -15.51 -1.14
CA PRO A 150 5.71 -16.73 -1.92
C PRO A 150 7.02 -16.67 -2.72
N ASP A 151 7.56 -17.84 -3.09
CA ASP A 151 8.74 -17.88 -3.95
C ASP A 151 8.43 -17.25 -5.31
N MET A 152 9.37 -16.44 -5.81
CA MET A 152 9.31 -15.93 -7.18
C MET A 152 9.97 -16.92 -8.13
N GLU A 153 9.26 -17.25 -9.20
CA GLU A 153 9.82 -18.03 -10.30
C GLU A 153 10.17 -17.11 -11.48
N TRP A 154 11.27 -17.40 -12.14
CA TRP A 154 11.66 -16.74 -13.37
C TRP A 154 11.48 -17.70 -14.54
N LYS A 155 10.70 -17.27 -15.54
CA LYS A 155 10.58 -17.96 -16.83
C LYS A 155 10.88 -16.97 -17.95
N ASP A 156 11.84 -17.33 -18.81
CA ASP A 156 12.21 -16.51 -19.97
C ASP A 156 12.53 -15.06 -19.63
N GLY A 157 13.19 -14.85 -18.48
CA GLY A 157 13.56 -13.51 -18.00
C GLY A 157 12.41 -12.74 -17.38
N GLN A 158 11.25 -13.35 -17.15
CA GLN A 158 10.08 -12.73 -16.53
C GLN A 158 9.73 -13.43 -15.20
N VAL A 159 9.25 -12.64 -14.26
CA VAL A 159 8.72 -13.16 -13.00
C VAL A 159 7.37 -13.79 -13.26
N VAL A 160 7.26 -15.07 -12.91
CA VAL A 160 6.00 -15.80 -12.87
C VAL A 160 5.85 -16.37 -11.46
N GLY A 161 4.85 -15.91 -10.77
CA GLY A 161 4.76 -16.38 -9.41
C GLY A 161 3.55 -16.27 -8.70
#